data_39652f4f8780e72600b86fb58e8ad4f8
#
_entry.id   39652f4f8780e72600b86fb58e8ad4f8
#
_cell.length_a   1.000
_cell.length_b   1.000
_cell.length_c   1.000
_cell.angle_alpha   90.00
_cell.angle_beta   90.00
_cell.angle_gamma   90.00
#
_symmetry.space_group_name_H-M   'P 1'
#
loop_
_entity.id
_entity.type
_entity.pdbx_description
1 polymer ?
#
loop_
_entity_poly.entity_id
_entity_poly.type
_entity_poly.pdbx_seq_one_letter_code
_entity_poly.pdbx_strand_id
1 'polypeptide(L)'
;MNKEAKKTLIRLVVAVPLMFAFGFALVPLYNVFCEVTGINGKIFQSEHNDEFISEEGRPIALQFISTNNENMPWIFKPSEQVMEIQTGKYHSATFYVKNTTNKKMTAQAVPSVAPSNAAEHLKKLECFCFEKQELMPGEEAILPVKLLVSNELPKNIKNIILSYTIFDITDYNDEALAHHQMDMEQ
;
A
#
# COMPACT_ATOMS: atom_id res chain seq x y z
N MET A 1 -11.47 5.37 57.78
CA MET A 1 -11.81 4.91 56.42
C MET A 1 -12.72 3.70 56.55
N ASN A 2 -13.98 3.84 56.10
CA ASN A 2 -14.98 2.79 56.25
C ASN A 2 -14.60 1.53 55.46
N LYS A 3 -14.92 0.34 56.00
CA LYS A 3 -14.60 -0.96 55.40
C LYS A 3 -15.09 -1.04 53.93
N GLU A 4 -16.23 -0.40 53.61
CA GLU A 4 -16.79 -0.37 52.26
C GLU A 4 -15.96 0.53 51.32
N ALA A 5 -15.48 1.68 51.78
CA ALA A 5 -14.60 2.55 51.00
C ALA A 5 -13.27 1.85 50.66
N LYS A 6 -12.72 1.05 51.57
CA LYS A 6 -11.49 0.28 51.33
C LYS A 6 -11.69 -0.81 50.27
N LYS A 7 -12.84 -1.50 50.27
CA LYS A 7 -13.18 -2.51 49.28
C LYS A 7 -13.34 -1.87 47.88
N THR A 8 -13.99 -0.71 47.77
CA THR A 8 -14.15 0.01 46.51
C THR A 8 -12.82 0.51 45.96
N LEU A 9 -11.95 1.03 46.84
CA LEU A 9 -10.60 1.46 46.46
C LEU A 9 -9.78 0.30 45.88
N ILE A 10 -9.79 -0.86 46.56
CA ILE A 10 -9.07 -2.05 46.09
C ILE A 10 -9.61 -2.51 44.72
N ARG A 11 -10.92 -2.52 44.51
CA ARG A 11 -11.53 -2.86 43.21
C ARG A 11 -11.07 -1.90 42.09
N LEU A 12 -11.00 -0.60 42.35
CA LEU A 12 -10.51 0.37 41.40
C LEU A 12 -9.03 0.18 41.07
N VAL A 13 -8.20 -0.03 42.12
CA VAL A 13 -6.75 -0.26 41.94
C VAL A 13 -6.46 -1.53 41.15
N VAL A 14 -7.31 -2.55 41.22
CA VAL A 14 -7.18 -3.78 40.42
C VAL A 14 -7.78 -3.63 39.03
N ALA A 15 -8.88 -2.90 38.89
CA ALA A 15 -9.56 -2.73 37.59
C ALA A 15 -8.73 -1.94 36.59
N VAL A 16 -8.00 -0.92 37.05
CA VAL A 16 -7.16 -0.10 36.16
C VAL A 16 -6.05 -0.91 35.46
N PRO A 17 -5.16 -1.62 36.19
CA PRO A 17 -4.14 -2.44 35.54
C PRO A 17 -4.72 -3.58 34.70
N LEU A 18 -5.87 -4.16 35.09
CA LEU A 18 -6.56 -5.18 34.30
C LEU A 18 -7.02 -4.64 32.95
N MET A 19 -7.55 -3.41 32.93
CA MET A 19 -7.95 -2.72 31.68
C MET A 19 -6.74 -2.46 30.78
N PHE A 20 -5.62 -2.03 31.35
CA PHE A 20 -4.39 -1.85 30.56
C PHE A 20 -3.87 -3.18 30.02
N ALA A 21 -3.82 -4.24 30.84
CA ALA A 21 -3.40 -5.57 30.40
C ALA A 21 -4.28 -6.10 29.26
N PHE A 22 -5.59 -5.86 29.33
CA PHE A 22 -6.52 -6.21 28.23
C PHE A 22 -6.20 -5.44 26.95
N GLY A 23 -5.96 -4.12 27.01
CA GLY A 23 -5.58 -3.31 25.86
C GLY A 23 -4.29 -3.82 25.19
N PHE A 24 -3.27 -4.15 26.00
CA PHE A 24 -2.03 -4.73 25.48
C PHE A 24 -2.22 -6.13 24.89
N ALA A 25 -3.11 -6.94 25.42
CA ALA A 25 -3.40 -8.27 24.90
C ALA A 25 -4.17 -8.24 23.55
N LEU A 26 -4.95 -7.17 23.28
CA LEU A 26 -5.67 -7.02 22.01
C LEU A 26 -4.74 -6.87 20.81
N VAL A 27 -3.57 -6.24 20.97
CA VAL A 27 -2.63 -6.02 19.86
C VAL A 27 -2.09 -7.34 19.29
N PRO A 28 -1.49 -8.25 20.10
CA PRO A 28 -1.03 -9.53 19.58
C PRO A 28 -2.18 -10.41 19.09
N LEU A 29 -3.35 -10.36 19.77
CA LEU A 29 -4.53 -11.10 19.34
C LEU A 29 -5.00 -10.66 17.94
N TYR A 30 -5.03 -9.36 17.68
CA TYR A 30 -5.36 -8.81 16.37
C TYR A 30 -4.35 -9.26 15.30
N ASN A 31 -3.05 -9.24 15.60
CA ASN A 31 -2.03 -9.70 14.68
C ASN A 31 -2.20 -11.18 14.30
N VAL A 32 -2.41 -12.05 15.31
CA VAL A 32 -2.67 -13.48 15.07
C VAL A 32 -3.97 -13.68 14.27
N PHE A 33 -5.01 -12.91 14.57
CA PHE A 33 -6.26 -12.97 13.83
C PHE A 33 -6.07 -12.58 12.36
N CYS A 34 -5.34 -11.49 12.08
CA CYS A 34 -5.03 -11.06 10.71
C CYS A 34 -4.15 -12.09 9.98
N GLU A 35 -3.22 -12.73 10.67
CA GLU A 35 -2.36 -13.77 10.11
C GLU A 35 -3.16 -15.03 9.72
N VAL A 36 -4.03 -15.49 10.60
CA VAL A 36 -4.87 -16.68 10.35
C VAL A 36 -5.95 -16.43 9.30
N THR A 37 -6.54 -15.24 9.28
CA THR A 37 -7.61 -14.88 8.31
C THR A 37 -7.07 -14.35 6.99
N GLY A 38 -5.78 -14.01 6.90
CA GLY A 38 -5.15 -13.49 5.69
C GLY A 38 -5.69 -12.13 5.21
N ILE A 39 -6.37 -11.36 6.07
CA ILE A 39 -7.03 -10.10 5.71
C ILE A 39 -6.02 -8.95 5.52
N ASN A 40 -4.79 -9.13 5.97
CA ASN A 40 -3.77 -8.09 5.95
C ASN A 40 -2.93 -8.13 4.68
N GLY A 41 -3.39 -7.49 3.61
CA GLY A 41 -2.70 -7.35 2.31
C GLY A 41 -1.44 -6.48 2.35
N LYS A 42 -0.65 -6.54 3.42
CA LYS A 42 0.64 -5.83 3.50
C LYS A 42 1.65 -6.46 2.58
N ILE A 43 2.16 -5.69 1.64
CA ILE A 43 3.33 -6.04 0.84
C ILE A 43 4.56 -5.88 1.72
N PHE A 44 5.18 -6.99 2.07
CA PHE A 44 6.46 -6.96 2.78
C PHE A 44 7.57 -6.58 1.81
N GLN A 45 8.32 -5.53 2.13
CA GLN A 45 9.62 -5.25 1.51
C GLN A 45 10.59 -6.31 2.00
N SER A 46 10.77 -7.37 1.21
CA SER A 46 11.84 -8.35 1.48
C SER A 46 13.15 -7.82 0.91
N GLU A 47 14.18 -7.75 1.76
CA GLU A 47 15.54 -7.44 1.36
C GLU A 47 16.04 -8.40 0.26
N HIS A 48 16.94 -7.87 -0.55
CA HIS A 48 17.57 -8.50 -1.70
C HIS A 48 18.19 -9.87 -1.36
N ASN A 49 17.55 -10.94 -1.81
CA ASN A 49 18.20 -12.23 -2.01
C ASN A 49 17.89 -12.69 -3.45
N ASP A 50 18.91 -12.70 -4.29
CA ASP A 50 18.82 -13.09 -5.72
C ASP A 50 18.58 -14.61 -5.94
N GLU A 51 18.29 -15.34 -4.87
CA GLU A 51 18.13 -16.81 -4.85
C GLU A 51 16.80 -17.34 -5.43
N PHE A 52 15.89 -16.47 -5.86
CA PHE A 52 14.53 -16.89 -6.25
C PHE A 52 14.28 -17.02 -7.76
N ILE A 53 15.32 -16.89 -8.58
CA ILE A 53 15.19 -17.12 -10.03
C ILE A 53 15.24 -18.62 -10.28
N SER A 54 14.11 -19.21 -10.68
CA SER A 54 14.00 -20.63 -10.99
C SER A 54 13.49 -20.81 -12.42
N GLU A 55 14.05 -21.79 -13.13
CA GLU A 55 13.62 -22.15 -14.48
C GLU A 55 12.24 -22.86 -14.51
N GLU A 56 11.81 -23.45 -13.39
CA GLU A 56 10.57 -24.21 -13.26
C GLU A 56 9.39 -23.35 -12.75
N GLY A 57 9.11 -22.22 -13.41
CA GLY A 57 7.94 -21.39 -13.09
C GLY A 57 6.65 -21.96 -13.72
N ARG A 58 5.51 -21.81 -13.03
CA ARG A 58 4.20 -22.08 -13.61
C ARG A 58 3.54 -20.81 -14.14
N PRO A 59 2.74 -20.89 -15.21
CA PRO A 59 2.00 -19.73 -15.71
C PRO A 59 0.87 -19.35 -14.74
N ILE A 60 0.73 -18.05 -14.51
CA ILE A 60 -0.39 -17.44 -13.78
C ILE A 60 -0.82 -16.17 -14.49
N ALA A 61 -2.08 -15.78 -14.33
CA ALA A 61 -2.58 -14.50 -14.81
C ALA A 61 -2.38 -13.41 -13.75
N LEU A 62 -1.79 -12.31 -14.15
CA LEU A 62 -1.68 -11.10 -13.34
C LEU A 62 -2.57 -10.01 -13.94
N GLN A 63 -3.55 -9.55 -13.17
CA GLN A 63 -4.47 -8.48 -13.56
C GLN A 63 -4.09 -7.19 -12.87
N PHE A 64 -3.98 -6.11 -13.64
CA PHE A 64 -3.73 -4.77 -13.13
C PHE A 64 -5.03 -3.94 -13.09
N ILE A 65 -5.29 -3.31 -11.96
CA ILE A 65 -6.40 -2.38 -11.78
C ILE A 65 -5.83 -1.04 -11.31
N SER A 66 -6.30 0.04 -11.89
CA SER A 66 -5.99 1.40 -11.44
C SER A 66 -7.27 2.09 -10.99
N THR A 67 -7.18 2.78 -9.87
CA THR A 67 -8.29 3.55 -9.29
C THR A 67 -7.78 4.92 -8.89
N ASN A 68 -8.54 5.96 -9.21
CA ASN A 68 -8.28 7.30 -8.70
C ASN A 68 -9.08 7.49 -7.41
N ASN A 69 -8.46 8.05 -6.39
CA ASN A 69 -9.19 8.53 -5.23
C ASN A 69 -10.14 9.68 -5.63
N GLU A 70 -11.21 9.93 -4.85
CA GLU A 70 -12.33 10.83 -5.22
C GLU A 70 -11.91 12.22 -5.72
N ASN A 71 -10.81 12.77 -5.21
CA ASN A 71 -10.33 14.11 -5.58
C ASN A 71 -9.11 14.10 -6.50
N MET A 72 -8.75 12.95 -7.09
CA MET A 72 -7.58 12.82 -7.95
C MET A 72 -7.95 13.01 -9.43
N PRO A 73 -7.67 14.18 -10.02
CA PRO A 73 -8.13 14.50 -11.38
C PRO A 73 -7.20 13.96 -12.48
N TRP A 74 -6.16 13.20 -12.15
CA TRP A 74 -5.23 12.67 -13.13
C TRP A 74 -5.82 11.51 -13.94
N ILE A 75 -5.29 11.29 -15.14
CA ILE A 75 -5.49 10.04 -15.85
C ILE A 75 -4.44 9.06 -15.32
N PHE A 76 -4.87 7.89 -14.82
CA PHE A 76 -4.00 6.84 -14.33
C PHE A 76 -4.51 5.49 -14.81
N LYS A 77 -3.72 4.79 -15.62
CA LYS A 77 -4.12 3.50 -16.21
C LYS A 77 -2.93 2.59 -16.47
N PRO A 78 -3.08 1.26 -16.31
CA PRO A 78 -2.07 0.30 -16.73
C PRO A 78 -1.97 0.27 -18.26
N SER A 79 -0.78 0.02 -18.78
CA SER A 79 -0.58 -0.19 -20.23
C SER A 79 -1.21 -1.50 -20.70
N GLU A 80 -1.18 -2.52 -19.84
CA GLU A 80 -1.84 -3.81 -20.05
C GLU A 80 -2.72 -4.14 -18.84
N GLN A 81 -3.94 -4.58 -19.06
CA GLN A 81 -4.85 -4.95 -17.97
C GLN A 81 -4.63 -6.36 -17.45
N VAL A 82 -4.17 -7.27 -18.30
CA VAL A 82 -3.90 -8.67 -17.95
C VAL A 82 -2.60 -9.09 -18.62
N MET A 83 -1.72 -9.69 -17.85
CA MET A 83 -0.44 -10.24 -18.30
C MET A 83 -0.33 -11.68 -17.83
N GLU A 84 0.07 -12.59 -18.72
CA GLU A 84 0.47 -13.93 -18.32
C GLU A 84 1.93 -13.90 -17.86
N ILE A 85 2.19 -14.30 -16.64
CA ILE A 85 3.51 -14.33 -16.03
C ILE A 85 3.88 -15.74 -15.57
N GLN A 86 5.18 -16.00 -15.45
CA GLN A 86 5.71 -17.22 -14.86
C GLN A 86 6.21 -16.94 -13.44
N THR A 87 5.81 -17.78 -12.48
CA THR A 87 6.38 -17.70 -11.13
C THR A 87 7.89 -17.93 -11.18
N GLY A 88 8.64 -17.36 -10.23
CA GLY A 88 10.10 -17.46 -10.19
C GLY A 88 10.84 -16.61 -11.21
N LYS A 89 10.16 -15.81 -12.04
CA LYS A 89 10.78 -14.90 -13.01
C LYS A 89 10.37 -13.45 -12.79
N TYR A 90 11.27 -12.53 -13.19
CA TYR A 90 10.98 -11.11 -13.20
C TYR A 90 10.08 -10.74 -14.38
N HIS A 91 9.07 -9.94 -14.09
CA HIS A 91 8.18 -9.35 -15.07
C HIS A 91 8.12 -7.85 -14.89
N SER A 92 7.96 -7.12 -16.00
CA SER A 92 7.85 -5.68 -15.99
C SER A 92 6.50 -5.26 -16.60
N ALA A 93 5.82 -4.36 -15.93
CA ALA A 93 4.63 -3.69 -16.44
C ALA A 93 4.82 -2.18 -16.35
N THR A 94 3.97 -1.42 -17.02
CA THR A 94 4.02 0.04 -17.00
C THR A 94 2.63 0.62 -16.77
N PHE A 95 2.60 1.78 -16.10
CA PHE A 95 1.40 2.58 -15.94
C PHE A 95 1.60 3.94 -16.60
N TYR A 96 0.60 4.38 -17.32
CA TYR A 96 0.53 5.72 -17.87
C TYR A 96 -0.16 6.63 -16.87
N VAL A 97 0.42 7.82 -16.66
CA VAL A 97 -0.11 8.85 -15.79
C VAL A 97 -0.03 10.21 -16.47
N LYS A 98 -1.07 11.05 -16.25
CA LYS A 98 -1.13 12.41 -16.79
C LYS A 98 -1.82 13.34 -15.80
N ASN A 99 -1.19 14.47 -15.51
CA ASN A 99 -1.81 15.57 -14.80
C ASN A 99 -2.72 16.34 -15.77
N THR A 100 -4.04 16.26 -15.58
CA THR A 100 -5.03 16.95 -16.46
C THR A 100 -5.38 18.35 -15.97
N THR A 101 -4.79 18.80 -14.87
CA THR A 101 -5.07 20.13 -14.30
C THR A 101 -4.15 21.20 -14.85
N ASN A 102 -4.45 22.44 -14.49
CA ASN A 102 -3.63 23.62 -14.79
C ASN A 102 -2.66 23.98 -13.64
N LYS A 103 -2.46 23.08 -12.68
CA LYS A 103 -1.58 23.25 -11.52
C LYS A 103 -0.57 22.13 -11.43
N LYS A 104 0.60 22.45 -10.86
CA LYS A 104 1.53 21.42 -10.42
C LYS A 104 0.87 20.60 -9.31
N MET A 105 0.94 19.28 -9.38
CA MET A 105 0.38 18.38 -8.39
C MET A 105 1.36 17.28 -8.03
N THR A 106 1.26 16.84 -6.78
CA THR A 106 2.03 15.70 -6.27
C THR A 106 1.08 14.57 -5.93
N ALA A 107 1.37 13.39 -6.43
CA ALA A 107 0.57 12.21 -6.24
C ALA A 107 1.36 11.04 -5.67
N GLN A 108 0.69 10.15 -4.99
CA GLN A 108 1.26 8.88 -4.53
C GLN A 108 0.30 7.74 -4.84
N ALA A 109 0.84 6.66 -5.39
CA ALA A 109 0.08 5.45 -5.63
C ALA A 109 0.28 4.43 -4.51
N VAL A 110 -0.81 3.79 -4.08
CA VAL A 110 -0.81 2.76 -3.03
C VAL A 110 -1.22 1.43 -3.65
N PRO A 111 -0.36 0.41 -3.59
CA PRO A 111 -0.66 -0.92 -4.11
C PRO A 111 -1.51 -1.75 -3.15
N SER A 112 -2.32 -2.65 -3.71
CA SER A 112 -3.07 -3.67 -3.01
C SER A 112 -3.07 -4.96 -3.82
N VAL A 113 -2.98 -6.11 -3.17
CA VAL A 113 -2.92 -7.43 -3.80
C VAL A 113 -4.11 -8.28 -3.38
N ALA A 114 -4.73 -8.94 -4.35
CA ALA A 114 -5.77 -9.92 -4.11
C ALA A 114 -5.50 -11.22 -4.91
N PRO A 115 -5.74 -12.40 -4.32
CA PRO A 115 -6.17 -12.62 -2.94
C PRO A 115 -5.05 -12.29 -1.93
N SER A 116 -5.41 -11.98 -0.68
CA SER A 116 -4.46 -11.51 0.34
C SER A 116 -3.32 -12.48 0.61
N ASN A 117 -3.57 -13.79 0.54
CA ASN A 117 -2.55 -14.83 0.68
C ASN A 117 -1.55 -14.89 -0.50
N ALA A 118 -1.80 -14.21 -1.60
CA ALA A 118 -0.82 -14.05 -2.68
C ALA A 118 0.21 -12.96 -2.38
N ALA A 119 -0.10 -12.01 -1.48
CA ALA A 119 0.79 -10.89 -1.16
C ALA A 119 2.13 -11.34 -0.58
N GLU A 120 2.16 -12.41 0.22
CA GLU A 120 3.38 -12.98 0.82
C GLU A 120 4.33 -13.57 -0.23
N HIS A 121 3.79 -13.97 -1.37
CA HIS A 121 4.53 -14.57 -2.48
C HIS A 121 5.01 -13.55 -3.51
N LEU A 122 4.67 -12.27 -3.34
CA LEU A 122 5.19 -11.16 -4.13
C LEU A 122 6.52 -10.68 -3.51
N LYS A 123 7.61 -11.40 -3.77
CA LYS A 123 8.88 -11.27 -3.05
C LYS A 123 9.65 -9.99 -3.38
N LYS A 124 9.51 -9.45 -4.59
CA LYS A 124 10.25 -8.26 -5.02
C LYS A 124 9.36 -7.42 -5.92
N LEU A 125 9.07 -6.22 -5.46
CA LEU A 125 8.29 -5.24 -6.19
C LEU A 125 9.09 -3.93 -6.23
N GLU A 126 9.75 -3.67 -7.33
CA GLU A 126 10.26 -2.33 -7.62
C GLU A 126 9.11 -1.54 -8.23
N CYS A 127 8.67 -0.52 -7.54
CA CYS A 127 7.46 0.19 -7.86
C CYS A 127 7.65 1.71 -7.66
N PHE A 128 7.19 2.45 -8.62
CA PHE A 128 7.05 3.90 -8.51
C PHE A 128 6.18 4.34 -7.33
N CYS A 129 5.37 3.44 -6.78
CA CYS A 129 4.44 3.71 -5.68
C CYS A 129 5.13 4.14 -4.36
N PHE A 130 6.43 3.87 -4.21
CA PHE A 130 7.19 4.33 -3.05
C PHE A 130 7.68 5.77 -3.19
N GLU A 131 7.63 6.34 -4.39
CA GLU A 131 8.07 7.70 -4.67
C GLU A 131 6.86 8.60 -4.91
N LYS A 132 6.98 9.84 -4.46
CA LYS A 132 6.02 10.89 -4.79
C LYS A 132 6.22 11.28 -6.25
N GLN A 133 5.14 11.29 -7.02
CA GLN A 133 5.15 11.69 -8.41
C GLN A 133 4.71 13.15 -8.52
N GLU A 134 5.62 14.02 -8.91
CA GLU A 134 5.33 15.43 -9.20
C GLU A 134 5.19 15.61 -10.70
N LEU A 135 4.05 16.12 -11.14
CA LEU A 135 3.81 16.46 -12.53
C LEU A 135 3.34 17.90 -12.69
N MET A 136 3.92 18.59 -13.65
CA MET A 136 3.51 19.92 -14.08
C MET A 136 2.14 19.88 -14.79
N PRO A 137 1.49 21.03 -15.01
CA PRO A 137 0.24 21.10 -15.76
C PRO A 137 0.34 20.41 -17.12
N GLY A 138 -0.53 19.42 -17.37
CA GLY A 138 -0.57 18.67 -18.62
C GLY A 138 0.56 17.66 -18.85
N GLU A 139 1.49 17.54 -17.91
CA GLU A 139 2.63 16.62 -18.00
C GLU A 139 2.17 15.17 -17.91
N GLU A 140 2.89 14.30 -18.62
CA GLU A 140 2.65 12.86 -18.72
C GLU A 140 3.90 12.09 -18.33
N ALA A 141 3.73 10.92 -17.70
CA ALA A 141 4.83 10.03 -17.39
C ALA A 141 4.42 8.55 -17.57
N ILE A 142 5.43 7.71 -17.79
CA ILE A 142 5.30 6.26 -17.80
C ILE A 142 6.02 5.73 -16.56
N LEU A 143 5.28 5.05 -15.69
CA LEU A 143 5.74 4.58 -14.42
C LEU A 143 6.00 3.06 -14.50
N PRO A 144 7.25 2.61 -14.42
CA PRO A 144 7.58 1.19 -14.49
C PRO A 144 7.29 0.48 -13.16
N VAL A 145 6.87 -0.77 -13.27
CA VAL A 145 6.70 -1.71 -12.15
C VAL A 145 7.43 -2.99 -12.50
N LYS A 146 8.36 -3.41 -11.63
CA LYS A 146 9.00 -4.73 -11.72
C LYS A 146 8.52 -5.59 -10.58
N LEU A 147 8.16 -6.81 -10.88
CA LEU A 147 7.60 -7.76 -9.92
C LEU A 147 8.17 -9.16 -10.13
N LEU A 148 8.24 -9.89 -9.03
CA LEU A 148 8.59 -11.31 -9.00
C LEU A 148 7.59 -12.03 -8.12
N VAL A 149 6.93 -13.04 -8.66
CA VAL A 149 6.06 -13.93 -7.89
C VAL A 149 6.81 -15.22 -7.59
N SER A 150 6.89 -15.58 -6.30
CA SER A 150 7.58 -16.78 -5.84
C SER A 150 6.96 -18.08 -6.39
N ASN A 151 7.80 -19.10 -6.62
CA ASN A 151 7.34 -20.45 -6.95
C ASN A 151 6.57 -21.14 -5.81
N GLU A 152 6.72 -20.62 -4.58
CA GLU A 152 5.99 -21.11 -3.41
C GLU A 152 4.51 -20.68 -3.40
N LEU A 153 4.06 -19.90 -4.40
CA LEU A 153 2.65 -19.51 -4.53
C LEU A 153 1.74 -20.74 -4.54
N PRO A 154 0.71 -20.82 -3.67
CA PRO A 154 -0.21 -21.94 -3.60
C PRO A 154 -0.79 -22.31 -4.97
N LYS A 155 -0.86 -23.61 -5.29
CA LYS A 155 -1.27 -24.11 -6.62
C LYS A 155 -2.71 -23.77 -7.00
N ASN A 156 -3.55 -23.49 -6.02
CA ASN A 156 -4.95 -23.07 -6.22
C ASN A 156 -5.07 -21.62 -6.69
N ILE A 157 -4.02 -20.77 -6.51
CA ILE A 157 -4.00 -19.39 -6.99
C ILE A 157 -3.49 -19.39 -8.43
N LYS A 158 -4.38 -19.14 -9.37
CA LYS A 158 -4.09 -19.05 -10.80
C LYS A 158 -4.15 -17.62 -11.33
N ASN A 159 -4.75 -16.71 -10.55
CA ASN A 159 -4.90 -15.30 -10.88
C ASN A 159 -4.54 -14.45 -9.67
N ILE A 160 -3.77 -13.40 -9.90
CA ILE A 160 -3.44 -12.36 -8.91
C ILE A 160 -3.92 -11.03 -9.46
N ILE A 161 -4.57 -10.25 -8.63
CA ILE A 161 -4.99 -8.89 -8.95
C ILE A 161 -4.08 -7.93 -8.21
N LEU A 162 -3.38 -7.08 -8.94
CA LEU A 162 -2.57 -5.98 -8.41
C LEU A 162 -3.30 -4.67 -8.69
N SER A 163 -3.89 -4.09 -7.66
CA SER A 163 -4.62 -2.85 -7.73
C SER A 163 -3.77 -1.70 -7.21
N TYR A 164 -3.78 -0.58 -7.93
CA TYR A 164 -3.14 0.67 -7.51
C TYR A 164 -4.20 1.75 -7.35
N THR A 165 -4.23 2.40 -6.19
CA THR A 165 -5.04 3.59 -5.95
C THR A 165 -4.11 4.80 -5.88
N ILE A 166 -4.33 5.80 -6.73
CA ILE A 166 -3.56 7.05 -6.73
C ILE A 166 -4.28 8.12 -5.92
N PHE A 167 -3.51 8.82 -5.07
CA PHE A 167 -3.97 9.86 -4.15
C PHE A 167 -3.29 11.18 -4.46
N ASP A 168 -4.03 12.27 -4.37
CA ASP A 168 -3.46 13.62 -4.32
C ASP A 168 -2.86 13.88 -2.93
N ILE A 169 -1.57 14.21 -2.91
CA ILE A 169 -0.82 14.58 -1.70
C ILE A 169 -0.15 15.95 -1.86
N THR A 170 -0.70 16.80 -2.71
CA THR A 170 -0.20 18.16 -2.95
C THR A 170 -0.37 18.99 -1.69
N ASP A 171 0.73 19.60 -1.20
CA ASP A 171 0.70 20.55 -0.09
C ASP A 171 0.20 21.92 -0.57
N TYR A 172 -1.10 22.14 -0.54
CA TYR A 172 -1.72 23.42 -0.94
C TYR A 172 -1.38 24.58 0.01
N ASN A 173 -0.84 24.30 1.22
CA ASN A 173 -0.45 25.33 2.18
C ASN A 173 0.80 26.11 1.76
N ASP A 174 1.75 25.45 1.10
CA ASP A 174 2.99 26.11 0.64
C ASP A 174 2.73 27.10 -0.51
N GLU A 175 1.78 26.80 -1.41
CA GLU A 175 1.39 27.73 -2.47
C GLU A 175 0.68 28.97 -1.92
N ALA A 176 -0.17 28.83 -0.90
CA ALA A 176 -0.86 29.97 -0.26
C ALA A 176 0.11 30.89 0.47
N LEU A 177 1.17 30.35 1.08
CA LEU A 177 2.21 31.15 1.74
C LEU A 177 3.10 31.88 0.73
N ALA A 178 3.44 31.27 -0.40
CA ALA A 178 4.24 31.89 -1.46
C ALA A 178 3.50 33.06 -2.11
N HIS A 179 2.20 32.98 -2.35
CA HIS A 179 1.37 34.08 -2.85
C HIS A 179 1.28 35.24 -1.85
N HIS A 180 1.19 34.94 -0.55
CA HIS A 180 1.09 35.98 0.48
C HIS A 180 2.40 36.75 0.67
N GLN A 181 3.56 36.13 0.41
CA GLN A 181 4.85 36.79 0.45
C GLN A 181 5.07 37.74 -0.75
N MET A 182 4.59 37.39 -1.94
CA MET A 182 4.69 38.27 -3.12
C MET A 182 3.79 39.49 -3.04
N ASP A 183 2.64 39.42 -2.37
CA ASP A 183 1.76 40.55 -2.17
C ASP A 183 2.25 41.56 -1.11
N MET A 184 3.19 41.17 -0.24
CA MET A 184 3.77 42.07 0.77
C MET A 184 5.02 42.83 0.30
N GLU A 185 5.57 42.50 -0.87
CA GLU A 185 6.71 43.20 -1.47
C GLU A 185 6.33 44.26 -2.53
N GLN A 186 5.04 44.52 -2.73
CA GLN A 186 4.53 45.61 -3.57
C GLN A 186 3.98 46.75 -2.69
#